data_b58ffeddc54596467d5dabee83d394e0
#
_entry.id   b58ffeddc54596467d5dabee83d394e0
#
_cell.length_a   1.000
_cell.length_b   1.000
_cell.length_c   1.000
_cell.angle_alpha   90.00
_cell.angle_beta   90.00
_cell.angle_gamma   90.00
#
_symmetry.space_group_name_H-M   'P 1'
#
loop_
_entity.id
_entity.type
_entity.pdbx_description
1 polymer ?
#
loop_
_entity_poly.entity_id
_entity_poly.type
_entity_poly.pdbx_seq_one_letter_code
_entity_poly.pdbx_strand_id
1 'polypeptide(L)'
;MTEITLLDGSVGQEIVTRYGKPPTNLWSTSVMMEAPEVVRTVHLDHFKAGATIATANTYALHRDRLVRNGIEDRIESLIATALDEADAARKAHGSGRVAGALGPLGASYRPDLATDPAEAVPLFAEVIAEMKGKVDLLLIETVAGLAQAEGALIAALASGLPTWLSVTVDDEDGTRLRSGEALSGLAPLLKLLAPEAVLLNCSRPEAIAAGLPILASFGLPFGAYANGFTKISADFLKAAPTVDALEARKDLGPEDYADFAMGWIGQGATIVGGCCEVSPAHIEALARRIRAAGHTIV
;
A
#
# COMPACT_ATOMS: atom_id res chain seq x y z
N MET A 1 13.21 -15.13 -18.22
CA MET A 1 11.77 -15.22 -17.85
C MET A 1 11.74 -15.14 -16.34
N THR A 2 11.03 -14.17 -15.78
CA THR A 2 10.92 -13.93 -14.31
C THR A 2 9.45 -13.92 -13.95
N GLU A 3 9.11 -14.48 -12.80
CA GLU A 3 7.78 -14.37 -12.22
C GLU A 3 7.65 -13.00 -11.56
N ILE A 4 6.59 -12.29 -11.89
CA ILE A 4 6.28 -10.96 -11.38
C ILE A 4 4.93 -11.00 -10.69
N THR A 5 4.87 -10.63 -9.43
CA THR A 5 3.62 -10.36 -8.74
C THR A 5 3.16 -8.93 -9.08
N LEU A 6 1.96 -8.81 -9.62
CA LEU A 6 1.37 -7.52 -9.96
C LEU A 6 0.31 -7.16 -8.92
N LEU A 7 0.62 -6.16 -8.09
CA LEU A 7 -0.33 -5.56 -7.16
C LEU A 7 -1.37 -4.73 -7.93
N ASP A 8 -2.44 -4.37 -7.25
CA ASP A 8 -3.39 -3.37 -7.72
C ASP A 8 -2.78 -1.96 -7.74
N GLY A 9 -3.60 -1.00 -8.04
CA GLY A 9 -3.27 0.42 -8.03
C GLY A 9 -3.92 1.15 -6.86
N SER A 10 -4.33 2.39 -7.10
CA SER A 10 -5.00 3.22 -6.12
C SER A 10 -6.41 2.69 -5.79
N VAL A 11 -6.58 2.08 -4.63
CA VAL A 11 -7.89 1.60 -4.17
C VAL A 11 -8.70 2.76 -3.58
N GLY A 12 -8.20 3.40 -2.54
CA GLY A 12 -8.98 4.39 -1.80
C GLY A 12 -9.37 5.61 -2.64
N GLN A 13 -8.49 6.11 -3.50
CA GLN A 13 -8.79 7.25 -4.35
C GLN A 13 -9.75 6.90 -5.49
N GLU A 14 -9.61 5.73 -6.11
CA GLU A 14 -10.57 5.24 -7.11
C GLU A 14 -11.96 5.11 -6.50
N ILE A 15 -12.09 4.62 -5.27
CA ILE A 15 -13.37 4.54 -4.55
C ILE A 15 -13.99 5.94 -4.42
N VAL A 16 -13.25 6.92 -3.94
CA VAL A 16 -13.76 8.30 -3.76
C VAL A 16 -14.11 8.94 -5.11
N THR A 17 -13.25 8.80 -6.11
CA THR A 17 -13.46 9.35 -7.46
C THR A 17 -14.73 8.78 -8.10
N ARG A 18 -14.94 7.47 -8.00
CA ARG A 18 -16.14 6.81 -8.59
C ARG A 18 -17.41 7.13 -7.84
N TYR A 19 -17.34 7.36 -6.54
CA TYR A 19 -18.49 7.76 -5.76
C TYR A 19 -18.96 9.16 -6.13
N GLY A 20 -18.06 10.06 -6.53
CA GLY A 20 -18.38 11.35 -7.12
C GLY A 20 -18.92 12.41 -6.15
N LYS A 21 -18.91 12.14 -4.83
CA LYS A 21 -19.22 13.13 -3.80
C LYS A 21 -17.92 13.68 -3.20
N PRO A 22 -17.93 14.91 -2.64
CA PRO A 22 -16.77 15.43 -1.93
C PRO A 22 -16.29 14.48 -0.85
N PRO A 23 -14.97 14.25 -0.73
CA PRO A 23 -14.42 13.36 0.28
C PRO A 23 -14.67 13.91 1.69
N THR A 24 -14.84 13.00 2.64
CA THR A 24 -14.88 13.31 4.08
C THR A 24 -13.55 13.04 4.74
N ASN A 25 -13.41 13.38 6.03
CA ASN A 25 -12.21 13.02 6.81
C ASN A 25 -12.00 11.50 6.91
N LEU A 26 -13.03 10.70 6.65
CA LEU A 26 -12.97 9.24 6.59
C LEU A 26 -12.61 8.71 5.19
N TRP A 27 -12.55 9.60 4.20
CA TRP A 27 -12.14 9.30 2.84
C TRP A 27 -12.85 8.07 2.25
N SER A 28 -12.12 7.06 1.75
CA SER A 28 -12.72 5.83 1.18
C SER A 28 -13.53 5.01 2.19
N THR A 29 -13.24 5.13 3.48
CA THR A 29 -14.03 4.49 4.54
C THR A 29 -15.48 4.99 4.55
N SER A 30 -15.70 6.31 4.36
CA SER A 30 -17.07 6.85 4.30
C SER A 30 -17.85 6.32 3.10
N VAL A 31 -17.19 6.20 1.95
CA VAL A 31 -17.81 5.61 0.75
C VAL A 31 -18.16 4.14 0.98
N MET A 32 -17.23 3.37 1.56
CA MET A 32 -17.47 1.96 1.89
C MET A 32 -18.68 1.78 2.83
N MET A 33 -18.89 2.71 3.76
CA MET A 33 -20.04 2.68 4.67
C MET A 33 -21.38 2.97 3.98
N GLU A 34 -21.37 3.78 2.91
CA GLU A 34 -22.57 4.19 2.19
C GLU A 34 -22.86 3.33 0.94
N ALA A 35 -21.79 2.87 0.25
CA ALA A 35 -21.84 2.16 -1.02
C ALA A 35 -20.71 1.13 -1.13
N PRO A 36 -20.73 0.03 -0.34
CA PRO A 36 -19.67 -0.98 -0.32
C PRO A 36 -19.42 -1.63 -1.68
N GLU A 37 -20.44 -1.71 -2.54
CA GLU A 37 -20.32 -2.25 -3.90
C GLU A 37 -19.36 -1.45 -4.80
N VAL A 38 -19.11 -0.17 -4.50
CA VAL A 38 -18.08 0.63 -5.20
C VAL A 38 -16.69 0.06 -4.91
N VAL A 39 -16.42 -0.36 -3.67
CA VAL A 39 -15.16 -0.99 -3.28
C VAL A 39 -14.93 -2.27 -4.08
N ARG A 40 -15.95 -3.15 -4.15
CA ARG A 40 -15.91 -4.38 -4.97
C ARG A 40 -15.59 -4.09 -6.42
N THR A 41 -16.25 -3.09 -6.99
CA THR A 41 -16.07 -2.73 -8.40
C THR A 41 -14.64 -2.28 -8.67
N VAL A 42 -14.04 -1.49 -7.78
CA VAL A 42 -12.64 -1.05 -7.90
C VAL A 42 -11.68 -2.24 -7.87
N HIS A 43 -11.82 -3.14 -6.90
CA HIS A 43 -10.99 -4.35 -6.85
C HIS A 43 -11.15 -5.23 -8.10
N LEU A 44 -12.40 -5.44 -8.55
CA LEU A 44 -12.65 -6.24 -9.74
C LEU A 44 -12.02 -5.64 -10.99
N ASP A 45 -12.02 -4.33 -11.15
CA ASP A 45 -11.42 -3.67 -12.30
C ASP A 45 -9.89 -3.74 -12.26
N HIS A 46 -9.26 -3.68 -11.08
CA HIS A 46 -7.83 -3.94 -10.95
C HIS A 46 -7.47 -5.39 -11.31
N PHE A 47 -8.26 -6.38 -10.86
CA PHE A 47 -8.06 -7.76 -11.28
C PHE A 47 -8.21 -7.94 -12.80
N LYS A 48 -9.22 -7.34 -13.42
CA LYS A 48 -9.40 -7.36 -14.89
C LYS A 48 -8.24 -6.69 -15.62
N ALA A 49 -7.64 -5.65 -15.03
CA ALA A 49 -6.46 -4.98 -15.55
C ALA A 49 -5.19 -5.85 -15.47
N GLY A 50 -5.24 -6.93 -14.72
CA GLY A 50 -4.15 -7.91 -14.63
C GLY A 50 -3.47 -7.99 -13.27
N ALA A 51 -3.93 -7.25 -12.26
CA ALA A 51 -3.47 -7.43 -10.88
C ALA A 51 -3.73 -8.85 -10.39
N THR A 52 -2.84 -9.38 -9.57
CA THR A 52 -2.96 -10.70 -8.95
C THR A 52 -3.22 -10.62 -7.45
N ILE A 53 -3.11 -9.41 -6.89
CA ILE A 53 -3.42 -9.13 -5.48
C ILE A 53 -4.35 -7.92 -5.42
N ALA A 54 -5.45 -8.05 -4.66
CA ALA A 54 -6.29 -6.94 -4.25
C ALA A 54 -5.87 -6.50 -2.84
N THR A 55 -5.50 -5.24 -2.69
CA THR A 55 -5.18 -4.62 -1.42
C THR A 55 -6.47 -4.12 -0.77
N ALA A 56 -6.98 -4.84 0.22
CA ALA A 56 -8.27 -4.53 0.85
C ALA A 56 -8.30 -3.10 1.41
N ASN A 57 -9.47 -2.46 1.40
CA ASN A 57 -9.66 -1.07 1.86
C ASN A 57 -9.60 -0.97 3.40
N THR A 58 -8.56 -1.56 4.00
CA THR A 58 -8.35 -1.61 5.46
C THR A 58 -7.25 -0.67 5.96
N TYR A 59 -6.50 -0.03 5.06
CA TYR A 59 -5.36 0.85 5.34
C TYR A 59 -5.58 1.86 6.48
N ALA A 60 -6.76 2.47 6.55
CA ALA A 60 -7.09 3.51 7.52
C ALA A 60 -7.93 3.00 8.71
N LEU A 61 -8.23 1.70 8.78
CA LEU A 61 -9.13 1.12 9.78
C LEU A 61 -8.38 0.80 11.09
N HIS A 62 -7.70 1.78 11.65
CA HIS A 62 -7.05 1.71 12.96
C HIS A 62 -7.86 2.49 13.99
N ARG A 63 -7.91 1.99 15.23
CA ARG A 63 -8.69 2.61 16.32
C ARG A 63 -8.34 4.07 16.54
N ASP A 64 -7.06 4.43 16.48
CA ASP A 64 -6.55 5.79 16.66
C ASP A 64 -7.03 6.77 15.57
N ARG A 65 -7.36 6.26 14.39
CA ARG A 65 -7.96 7.05 13.28
C ARG A 65 -9.47 7.12 13.40
N LEU A 66 -10.12 6.02 13.77
CA LEU A 66 -11.59 5.94 13.87
C LEU A 66 -12.14 6.75 15.05
N VAL A 67 -11.42 6.79 16.19
CA VAL A 67 -11.80 7.55 17.38
C VAL A 67 -11.95 9.05 17.11
N ARG A 68 -11.17 9.60 16.18
CA ARG A 68 -11.27 11.01 15.77
C ARG A 68 -12.62 11.36 15.13
N ASN A 69 -13.35 10.35 14.69
CA ASN A 69 -14.66 10.48 14.05
C ASN A 69 -15.79 9.83 14.87
N GLY A 70 -15.47 9.32 16.08
CA GLY A 70 -16.45 8.69 16.99
C GLY A 70 -17.07 7.41 16.45
N ILE A 71 -16.29 6.62 15.66
CA ILE A 71 -16.75 5.37 15.04
C ILE A 71 -15.81 4.19 15.33
N GLU A 72 -14.99 4.28 16.36
CA GLU A 72 -14.06 3.22 16.78
C GLU A 72 -14.77 1.91 17.15
N ASP A 73 -16.00 1.97 17.62
CA ASP A 73 -16.81 0.79 17.93
C ASP A 73 -17.23 0.00 16.67
N ARG A 74 -17.02 0.57 15.49
CA ARG A 74 -17.32 -0.07 14.21
C ARG A 74 -16.13 -0.75 13.54
N ILE A 75 -14.97 -0.81 14.20
CA ILE A 75 -13.73 -1.31 13.60
C ILE A 75 -13.89 -2.72 13.02
N GLU A 76 -14.47 -3.66 13.77
CA GLU A 76 -14.72 -5.04 13.33
C GLU A 76 -15.61 -5.09 12.09
N SER A 77 -16.74 -4.38 12.12
CA SER A 77 -17.69 -4.37 11.00
C SER A 77 -17.13 -3.70 9.74
N LEU A 78 -16.30 -2.66 9.90
CA LEU A 78 -15.65 -1.98 8.78
C LEU A 78 -14.57 -2.86 8.15
N ILE A 79 -13.76 -3.55 8.95
CA ILE A 79 -12.77 -4.50 8.45
C ILE A 79 -13.47 -5.66 7.74
N ALA A 80 -14.53 -6.22 8.33
CA ALA A 80 -15.31 -7.28 7.70
C ALA A 80 -15.84 -6.84 6.32
N THR A 81 -16.46 -5.65 6.23
CA THR A 81 -16.97 -5.11 4.96
C THR A 81 -15.84 -4.97 3.93
N ALA A 82 -14.69 -4.39 4.29
CA ALA A 82 -13.57 -4.22 3.38
C ALA A 82 -13.06 -5.55 2.82
N LEU A 83 -12.95 -6.57 3.67
CA LEU A 83 -12.48 -7.90 3.28
C LEU A 83 -13.52 -8.65 2.44
N ASP A 84 -14.80 -8.54 2.79
CA ASP A 84 -15.89 -9.18 2.06
C ASP A 84 -16.00 -8.63 0.61
N GLU A 85 -15.81 -7.32 0.44
CA GLU A 85 -15.83 -6.70 -0.89
C GLU A 85 -14.61 -7.08 -1.74
N ALA A 86 -13.43 -7.17 -1.15
CA ALA A 86 -12.22 -7.65 -1.83
C ALA A 86 -12.35 -9.12 -2.24
N ASP A 87 -12.85 -9.98 -1.34
CA ASP A 87 -13.06 -11.40 -1.61
C ASP A 87 -14.17 -11.64 -2.64
N ALA A 88 -15.24 -10.84 -2.59
CA ALA A 88 -16.29 -10.88 -3.61
C ALA A 88 -15.76 -10.51 -5.01
N ALA A 89 -14.87 -9.52 -5.11
CA ALA A 89 -14.21 -9.18 -6.35
C ALA A 89 -13.30 -10.31 -6.86
N ARG A 90 -12.50 -10.91 -5.95
CA ARG A 90 -11.65 -12.07 -6.26
C ARG A 90 -12.48 -13.26 -6.78
N LYS A 91 -13.57 -13.58 -6.11
CA LYS A 91 -14.49 -14.66 -6.52
C LYS A 91 -15.13 -14.38 -7.87
N ALA A 92 -15.55 -13.14 -8.13
CA ALA A 92 -16.11 -12.74 -9.40
C ALA A 92 -15.10 -12.79 -10.56
N HIS A 93 -13.82 -12.50 -10.27
CA HIS A 93 -12.72 -12.64 -11.23
C HIS A 93 -12.31 -14.10 -11.46
N GLY A 94 -12.42 -14.95 -10.43
CA GLY A 94 -12.10 -16.38 -10.48
C GLY A 94 -10.66 -16.73 -10.08
N SER A 95 -9.81 -15.76 -9.78
CA SER A 95 -8.43 -15.95 -9.33
C SER A 95 -7.90 -14.72 -8.58
N GLY A 96 -6.72 -14.83 -8.00
CA GLY A 96 -6.04 -13.76 -7.27
C GLY A 96 -5.98 -14.00 -5.77
N ARG A 97 -5.33 -13.08 -5.06
CA ARG A 97 -5.15 -13.07 -3.59
C ARG A 97 -5.70 -11.78 -3.00
N VAL A 98 -5.98 -11.79 -1.71
CA VAL A 98 -6.40 -10.61 -0.95
C VAL A 98 -5.31 -10.29 0.09
N ALA A 99 -4.78 -9.06 0.04
CA ALA A 99 -3.89 -8.53 1.05
C ALA A 99 -4.66 -7.68 2.07
N GLY A 100 -4.46 -7.94 3.35
CA GLY A 100 -4.90 -7.03 4.42
C GLY A 100 -3.92 -5.87 4.52
N ALA A 101 -4.36 -4.65 4.16
CA ALA A 101 -3.52 -3.45 4.22
C ALA A 101 -3.46 -2.88 5.64
N LEU A 102 -2.26 -2.58 6.11
CA LEU A 102 -1.98 -1.97 7.40
C LEU A 102 -1.22 -0.65 7.18
N GLY A 103 -1.93 0.47 7.25
CA GLY A 103 -1.30 1.80 7.21
C GLY A 103 -0.59 2.15 8.51
N PRO A 104 0.22 3.23 8.56
CA PRO A 104 0.84 3.69 9.80
C PRO A 104 -0.21 4.20 10.78
N LEU A 105 0.03 4.00 12.07
CA LEU A 105 -0.74 4.66 13.12
C LEU A 105 -0.54 6.19 13.04
N GLY A 106 -1.49 6.93 13.58
CA GLY A 106 -1.46 8.39 13.55
C GLY A 106 -1.84 8.98 12.20
N ALA A 107 -0.90 9.10 11.29
CA ALA A 107 -1.12 9.64 9.95
C ALA A 107 -0.04 9.17 8.96
N SER A 108 -0.40 9.14 7.67
CA SER A 108 0.53 8.84 6.58
C SER A 108 1.61 9.93 6.46
N TYR A 109 2.84 9.55 6.14
CA TYR A 109 3.99 10.45 5.95
C TYR A 109 4.39 11.30 7.18
N ARG A 110 3.93 10.92 8.38
CA ARG A 110 4.18 11.63 9.64
C ARG A 110 5.00 10.77 10.60
N PRO A 111 6.33 10.61 10.34
CA PRO A 111 7.21 9.86 11.24
C PRO A 111 7.33 10.51 12.63
N ASP A 112 7.08 11.81 12.73
CA ASP A 112 7.01 12.56 13.98
C ASP A 112 5.82 12.18 14.88
N LEU A 113 4.82 11.50 14.34
CA LEU A 113 3.67 10.93 15.07
C LEU A 113 3.83 9.42 15.29
N ALA A 114 5.03 8.88 15.11
CA ALA A 114 5.26 7.46 15.32
C ALA A 114 4.99 7.09 16.79
N THR A 115 4.13 6.09 16.97
CA THR A 115 3.90 5.46 18.28
C THR A 115 5.11 4.61 18.65
N ASP A 116 5.47 4.56 19.94
CA ASP A 116 6.50 3.64 20.42
C ASP A 116 6.19 2.21 19.96
N PRO A 117 7.18 1.45 19.48
CA PRO A 117 6.95 0.10 18.97
C PRO A 117 6.18 -0.82 19.93
N ALA A 118 6.47 -0.76 21.22
CA ALA A 118 5.77 -1.59 22.22
C ALA A 118 4.29 -1.20 22.39
N GLU A 119 3.98 0.09 22.25
CA GLU A 119 2.61 0.60 22.31
C GLU A 119 1.87 0.35 20.97
N ALA A 120 2.59 0.34 19.85
CA ALA A 120 2.02 0.11 18.52
C ALA A 120 1.57 -1.35 18.32
N VAL A 121 2.29 -2.32 18.88
CA VAL A 121 2.01 -3.75 18.71
C VAL A 121 0.56 -4.13 19.03
N PRO A 122 -0.03 -3.80 20.20
CA PRO A 122 -1.41 -4.15 20.50
C PRO A 122 -2.42 -3.47 19.55
N LEU A 123 -2.14 -2.26 19.06
CA LEU A 123 -3.02 -1.54 18.14
C LEU A 123 -3.05 -2.20 16.76
N PHE A 124 -1.92 -2.67 16.24
CA PHE A 124 -1.88 -3.45 15.01
C PHE A 124 -2.50 -4.85 15.22
N ALA A 125 -2.22 -5.49 16.35
CA ALA A 125 -2.75 -6.82 16.65
C ALA A 125 -4.28 -6.86 16.66
N GLU A 126 -4.95 -5.81 17.13
CA GLU A 126 -6.40 -5.65 17.10
C GLU A 126 -6.94 -5.76 15.66
N VAL A 127 -6.38 -4.99 14.73
CA VAL A 127 -6.79 -4.98 13.32
C VAL A 127 -6.47 -6.31 12.64
N ILE A 128 -5.28 -6.86 12.91
CA ILE A 128 -4.82 -8.12 12.33
C ILE A 128 -5.70 -9.30 12.77
N ALA A 129 -6.19 -9.30 14.01
CA ALA A 129 -7.08 -10.35 14.52
C ALA A 129 -8.33 -10.50 13.65
N GLU A 130 -8.91 -9.39 13.17
CA GLU A 130 -10.09 -9.37 12.29
C GLU A 130 -9.80 -9.84 10.87
N MET A 131 -8.52 -9.79 10.44
CA MET A 131 -8.08 -10.22 9.11
C MET A 131 -7.74 -11.72 9.06
N LYS A 132 -7.42 -12.32 10.21
CA LYS A 132 -6.94 -13.71 10.28
C LYS A 132 -7.95 -14.70 9.69
N GLY A 133 -7.48 -15.52 8.75
CA GLY A 133 -8.32 -16.49 8.03
C GLY A 133 -9.17 -15.88 6.90
N LYS A 134 -9.07 -14.58 6.64
CA LYS A 134 -9.82 -13.88 5.58
C LYS A 134 -8.90 -13.27 4.53
N VAL A 135 -7.60 -13.18 4.78
CA VAL A 135 -6.59 -12.65 3.86
C VAL A 135 -5.51 -13.68 3.57
N ASP A 136 -4.86 -13.56 2.43
CA ASP A 136 -3.75 -14.43 2.01
C ASP A 136 -2.40 -13.91 2.52
N LEU A 137 -2.30 -12.61 2.80
CA LEU A 137 -1.10 -11.96 3.35
C LEU A 137 -1.46 -10.63 4.02
N LEU A 138 -0.54 -10.13 4.84
CA LEU A 138 -0.57 -8.76 5.37
C LEU A 138 0.40 -7.89 4.57
N LEU A 139 -0.06 -6.71 4.16
CA LEU A 139 0.75 -5.69 3.50
C LEU A 139 0.82 -4.46 4.41
N ILE A 140 1.95 -4.31 5.11
CA ILE A 140 2.24 -3.11 5.90
C ILE A 140 2.69 -2.04 4.91
N GLU A 141 1.99 -0.89 4.86
CA GLU A 141 2.17 0.10 3.80
C GLU A 141 2.55 1.49 4.32
N THR A 142 3.31 2.21 3.50
CA THR A 142 3.60 3.66 3.67
C THR A 142 4.28 3.96 5.00
N VAL A 143 5.10 3.03 5.47
CA VAL A 143 5.88 3.18 6.68
C VAL A 143 6.98 4.22 6.46
N ALA A 144 6.99 5.27 7.28
CA ALA A 144 7.85 6.44 7.10
C ALA A 144 9.14 6.44 7.93
N GLY A 145 9.28 5.50 8.88
CA GLY A 145 10.43 5.44 9.79
C GLY A 145 10.65 4.06 10.41
N LEU A 146 11.83 3.84 11.00
CA LEU A 146 12.23 2.54 11.55
C LEU A 146 11.35 2.08 12.71
N ALA A 147 10.98 2.98 13.61
CA ALA A 147 10.12 2.66 14.76
C ALA A 147 8.72 2.20 14.31
N GLN A 148 8.15 2.85 13.27
CA GLN A 148 6.87 2.41 12.69
C GLN A 148 6.98 1.01 12.07
N ALA A 149 8.08 0.72 11.36
CA ALA A 149 8.34 -0.60 10.78
C ALA A 149 8.43 -1.67 11.86
N GLU A 150 9.13 -1.41 12.96
CA GLU A 150 9.33 -2.36 14.04
C GLU A 150 8.01 -2.77 14.70
N GLY A 151 7.20 -1.82 15.16
CA GLY A 151 5.93 -2.11 15.83
C GLY A 151 4.95 -2.88 14.93
N ALA A 152 4.81 -2.46 13.66
CA ALA A 152 3.93 -3.12 12.72
C ALA A 152 4.39 -4.54 12.37
N LEU A 153 5.69 -4.75 12.13
CA LEU A 153 6.25 -6.06 11.82
C LEU A 153 6.11 -7.05 12.98
N ILE A 154 6.39 -6.62 14.23
CA ILE A 154 6.24 -7.49 15.40
C ILE A 154 4.80 -8.00 15.49
N ALA A 155 3.81 -7.11 15.36
CA ALA A 155 2.40 -7.50 15.43
C ALA A 155 2.00 -8.41 14.26
N ALA A 156 2.41 -8.07 13.03
CA ALA A 156 2.03 -8.82 11.85
C ALA A 156 2.61 -10.24 11.85
N LEU A 157 3.89 -10.39 12.16
CA LEU A 157 4.56 -11.69 12.20
C LEU A 157 4.06 -12.58 13.34
N ALA A 158 3.64 -12.00 14.48
CA ALA A 158 3.01 -12.74 15.56
C ALA A 158 1.68 -13.40 15.15
N SER A 159 1.02 -12.92 14.09
CA SER A 159 -0.21 -13.53 13.56
C SER A 159 0.02 -14.87 12.86
N GLY A 160 1.24 -15.13 12.38
CA GLY A 160 1.60 -16.26 11.53
C GLY A 160 1.17 -16.13 10.07
N LEU A 161 0.64 -14.98 9.65
CA LEU A 161 0.31 -14.72 8.25
C LEU A 161 1.55 -14.31 7.45
N PRO A 162 1.64 -14.66 6.14
CA PRO A 162 2.60 -14.07 5.23
C PRO A 162 2.59 -12.55 5.35
N THR A 163 3.76 -11.93 5.51
CA THR A 163 3.84 -10.49 5.81
C THR A 163 4.84 -9.82 4.89
N TRP A 164 4.41 -8.74 4.23
CA TRP A 164 5.24 -7.86 3.41
C TRP A 164 5.34 -6.50 4.07
N LEU A 165 6.54 -5.93 4.08
CA LEU A 165 6.80 -4.57 4.56
C LEU A 165 6.98 -3.63 3.38
N SER A 166 6.22 -2.54 3.33
CA SER A 166 6.42 -1.47 2.38
C SER A 166 6.68 -0.14 3.07
N VAL A 167 7.77 0.50 2.72
CA VAL A 167 8.20 1.77 3.30
C VAL A 167 8.14 2.88 2.26
N THR A 168 7.96 4.11 2.72
CA THR A 168 7.98 5.31 1.87
C THR A 168 9.28 6.07 2.08
N VAL A 169 9.93 6.40 0.96
CA VAL A 169 11.19 7.14 0.93
C VAL A 169 10.96 8.63 0.66
N ASP A 170 11.97 9.44 0.94
CA ASP A 170 11.97 10.85 0.61
C ASP A 170 11.87 11.07 -0.91
N ASP A 171 11.14 12.09 -1.33
CA ASP A 171 10.87 12.36 -2.75
C ASP A 171 12.11 12.89 -3.51
N GLU A 172 13.11 13.41 -2.81
CA GLU A 172 14.36 13.95 -3.38
C GLU A 172 15.54 12.99 -3.18
N ASP A 173 15.52 12.17 -2.09
CA ASP A 173 16.57 11.20 -1.76
C ASP A 173 15.98 9.83 -1.45
N GLY A 174 15.76 9.02 -2.46
CA GLY A 174 15.23 7.65 -2.34
C GLY A 174 16.08 6.69 -1.52
N THR A 175 17.26 7.09 -1.02
CA THR A 175 18.09 6.29 -0.10
C THR A 175 17.74 6.54 1.37
N ARG A 176 16.78 7.43 1.66
CA ARG A 176 16.30 7.76 2.99
C ARG A 176 14.82 7.52 3.13
N LEU A 177 14.40 7.06 4.32
CA LEU A 177 13.00 7.08 4.72
C LEU A 177 12.53 8.54 4.89
N ARG A 178 11.23 8.77 4.89
CA ARG A 178 10.69 10.13 5.13
C ARG A 178 11.02 10.70 6.51
N SER A 179 11.38 9.85 7.46
CA SER A 179 11.95 10.26 8.76
C SER A 179 13.33 10.91 8.65
N GLY A 180 13.99 10.78 7.48
CA GLY A 180 15.39 11.15 7.29
C GLY A 180 16.39 10.06 7.68
N GLU A 181 15.94 8.95 8.27
CA GLU A 181 16.77 7.78 8.57
C GLU A 181 17.22 7.11 7.26
N ALA A 182 18.43 6.53 7.26
CA ALA A 182 18.92 5.80 6.10
C ALA A 182 18.04 4.56 5.82
N LEU A 183 17.65 4.33 4.58
CA LEU A 183 16.88 3.14 4.17
C LEU A 183 17.61 1.84 4.54
N SER A 184 18.95 1.82 4.47
CA SER A 184 19.79 0.71 4.93
C SER A 184 19.66 0.40 6.43
N GLY A 185 19.15 1.33 7.23
CA GLY A 185 18.85 1.12 8.64
C GLY A 185 17.79 0.05 8.91
N LEU A 186 17.03 -0.35 7.89
CA LEU A 186 16.11 -1.50 7.98
C LEU A 186 16.83 -2.85 8.12
N ALA A 187 18.09 -2.97 7.68
CA ALA A 187 18.79 -4.26 7.61
C ALA A 187 18.79 -5.06 8.93
N PRO A 188 19.08 -4.49 10.11
CA PRO A 188 19.02 -5.23 11.36
C PRO A 188 17.61 -5.75 11.69
N LEU A 189 16.59 -4.91 11.44
CA LEU A 189 15.19 -5.23 11.70
C LEU A 189 14.72 -6.37 10.77
N LEU A 190 14.98 -6.28 9.47
CA LEU A 190 14.63 -7.30 8.50
C LEU A 190 15.36 -8.62 8.75
N LYS A 191 16.62 -8.58 9.19
CA LYS A 191 17.36 -9.77 9.59
C LYS A 191 16.76 -10.47 10.81
N LEU A 192 16.25 -9.70 11.77
CA LEU A 192 15.65 -10.23 12.99
C LEU A 192 14.25 -10.77 12.76
N LEU A 193 13.41 -10.02 12.06
CA LEU A 193 11.97 -10.27 11.92
C LEU A 193 11.61 -11.02 10.63
N ALA A 194 12.45 -10.96 9.60
CA ALA A 194 12.36 -11.73 8.36
C ALA A 194 10.95 -11.76 7.71
N PRO A 195 10.38 -10.61 7.29
CA PRO A 195 9.17 -10.61 6.47
C PRO A 195 9.45 -11.30 5.12
N GLU A 196 8.40 -11.75 4.43
CA GLU A 196 8.56 -12.46 3.14
C GLU A 196 9.00 -11.55 1.99
N ALA A 197 8.72 -10.25 2.06
CA ALA A 197 9.15 -9.28 1.06
C ALA A 197 9.32 -7.88 1.67
N VAL A 198 10.12 -7.04 1.01
CA VAL A 198 10.31 -5.63 1.34
C VAL A 198 10.10 -4.77 0.10
N LEU A 199 9.32 -3.69 0.22
CA LEU A 199 8.86 -2.88 -0.89
C LEU A 199 9.09 -1.39 -0.62
N LEU A 200 9.08 -0.59 -1.68
CA LEU A 200 8.96 0.87 -1.62
C LEU A 200 7.60 1.28 -2.16
N ASN A 201 6.86 2.11 -1.43
CA ASN A 201 5.59 2.62 -1.93
C ASN A 201 5.34 4.09 -1.63
N CYS A 202 4.31 4.61 -2.29
CA CYS A 202 3.82 5.97 -2.05
C CYS A 202 4.92 7.05 -2.02
N SER A 203 5.93 6.87 -2.86
CA SER A 203 7.01 7.82 -3.15
C SER A 203 6.98 8.11 -4.64
N ARG A 204 7.67 9.17 -5.06
CA ARG A 204 7.80 9.49 -6.49
C ARG A 204 8.51 8.35 -7.24
N PRO A 205 8.09 8.01 -8.47
CA PRO A 205 8.73 6.96 -9.27
C PRO A 205 10.25 7.12 -9.42
N GLU A 206 10.71 8.35 -9.53
CA GLU A 206 12.12 8.70 -9.67
C GLU A 206 12.93 8.36 -8.41
N ALA A 207 12.37 8.63 -7.22
CA ALA A 207 13.04 8.35 -5.96
C ALA A 207 13.17 6.86 -5.68
N ILE A 208 12.19 6.06 -6.11
CA ILE A 208 12.18 4.60 -5.92
C ILE A 208 13.42 3.95 -6.53
N ALA A 209 13.80 4.35 -7.75
CA ALA A 209 14.93 3.74 -8.45
C ALA A 209 16.26 3.79 -7.66
N ALA A 210 16.46 4.82 -6.82
CA ALA A 210 17.64 4.95 -5.97
C ALA A 210 17.60 4.01 -4.75
N GLY A 211 16.41 3.68 -4.25
CA GLY A 211 16.24 2.81 -3.08
C GLY A 211 16.30 1.31 -3.42
N LEU A 212 15.96 0.90 -4.64
CA LEU A 212 15.88 -0.51 -5.01
C LEU A 212 17.20 -1.29 -4.84
N PRO A 213 18.39 -0.75 -5.19
CA PRO A 213 19.65 -1.46 -4.92
C PRO A 213 19.88 -1.73 -3.43
N ILE A 214 19.37 -0.86 -2.54
CA ILE A 214 19.45 -1.06 -1.10
C ILE A 214 18.52 -2.21 -0.70
N LEU A 215 17.27 -2.25 -1.21
CA LEU A 215 16.35 -3.37 -0.95
C LEU A 215 16.95 -4.70 -1.43
N ALA A 216 17.53 -4.73 -2.63
CA ALA A 216 18.19 -5.92 -3.17
C ALA A 216 19.29 -6.45 -2.23
N SER A 217 20.00 -5.57 -1.53
CA SER A 217 21.07 -5.96 -0.59
C SER A 217 20.55 -6.68 0.67
N PHE A 218 19.25 -6.63 0.96
CA PHE A 218 18.66 -7.32 2.11
C PHE A 218 18.44 -8.82 1.85
N GLY A 219 18.53 -9.28 0.59
CA GLY A 219 18.40 -10.69 0.24
C GLY A 219 16.98 -11.25 0.32
N LEU A 220 15.97 -10.38 0.40
CA LEU A 220 14.55 -10.72 0.36
C LEU A 220 13.96 -10.44 -1.03
N PRO A 221 12.83 -11.08 -1.41
CA PRO A 221 12.00 -10.58 -2.50
C PRO A 221 11.69 -9.10 -2.30
N PHE A 222 11.81 -8.31 -3.36
CA PHE A 222 11.61 -6.86 -3.24
C PHE A 222 10.89 -6.28 -4.45
N GLY A 223 10.37 -5.06 -4.28
CA GLY A 223 9.69 -4.38 -5.35
C GLY A 223 9.23 -2.98 -5.02
N ALA A 224 8.31 -2.43 -5.84
CA ALA A 224 7.83 -1.08 -5.65
C ALA A 224 6.46 -0.82 -6.29
N TYR A 225 5.73 0.14 -5.72
CA TYR A 225 4.48 0.69 -6.24
C TYR A 225 4.37 2.17 -5.87
N ALA A 226 4.73 3.04 -6.82
CA ALA A 226 4.83 4.48 -6.65
C ALA A 226 3.46 5.18 -6.63
N ASN A 227 3.47 6.44 -6.20
CA ASN A 227 2.33 7.34 -6.40
C ASN A 227 2.51 8.22 -7.64
N GLY A 228 1.40 8.81 -8.10
CA GLY A 228 1.36 9.78 -9.21
C GLY A 228 1.25 11.23 -8.75
N PHE A 229 1.72 11.59 -7.56
CA PHE A 229 1.75 12.97 -7.11
C PHE A 229 3.03 13.70 -7.52
N THR A 230 2.96 15.04 -7.65
CA THR A 230 4.14 15.86 -7.91
C THR A 230 5.14 15.80 -6.76
N LYS A 231 4.64 15.90 -5.53
CA LYS A 231 5.35 15.69 -4.25
C LYS A 231 4.38 15.65 -3.08
N ILE A 232 4.81 15.12 -1.95
CA ILE A 232 4.08 15.26 -0.70
C ILE A 232 4.28 16.67 -0.16
N SER A 233 3.21 17.47 -0.18
CA SER A 233 3.27 18.90 0.19
C SER A 233 3.27 19.09 1.71
N ALA A 234 3.84 20.22 2.17
CA ALA A 234 3.79 20.62 3.58
C ALA A 234 2.33 20.81 4.08
N ASP A 235 1.41 21.17 3.18
CA ASP A 235 -0.01 21.32 3.52
C ASP A 235 -0.66 19.95 3.79
N PHE A 236 -0.26 18.90 3.06
CA PHE A 236 -0.69 17.53 3.33
C PHE A 236 -0.22 17.03 4.71
N LEU A 237 0.87 17.53 5.23
CA LEU A 237 1.41 17.14 6.54
C LEU A 237 0.73 17.84 7.72
N LYS A 238 -0.27 18.70 7.49
CA LYS A 238 -1.11 19.30 8.54
C LYS A 238 -2.13 18.31 9.11
N ALA A 239 -2.85 18.70 10.15
CA ALA A 239 -3.81 17.84 10.82
C ALA A 239 -4.96 17.43 9.88
N ALA A 240 -5.21 16.11 9.76
CA ALA A 240 -6.27 15.46 9.00
C ALA A 240 -6.36 15.87 7.51
N PRO A 241 -5.29 15.79 6.72
CA PRO A 241 -5.33 16.09 5.30
C PRO A 241 -6.06 14.98 4.54
N THR A 242 -6.76 15.38 3.47
CA THR A 242 -7.21 14.46 2.42
C THR A 242 -6.25 14.55 1.23
N VAL A 243 -6.23 13.54 0.37
CA VAL A 243 -5.37 13.52 -0.83
C VAL A 243 -5.64 14.68 -1.80
N ASP A 244 -6.77 15.37 -1.67
CA ASP A 244 -7.08 16.60 -2.44
C ASP A 244 -6.10 17.75 -2.18
N ALA A 245 -5.32 17.69 -1.09
CA ALA A 245 -4.23 18.62 -0.83
C ALA A 245 -2.95 18.31 -1.64
N LEU A 246 -2.94 17.21 -2.41
CA LEU A 246 -1.84 16.78 -3.26
C LEU A 246 -2.16 17.02 -4.74
N GLU A 247 -1.17 17.44 -5.48
CA GLU A 247 -1.30 17.71 -6.92
C GLU A 247 -0.92 16.45 -7.71
N ALA A 248 -1.89 15.94 -8.50
CA ALA A 248 -1.66 14.82 -9.41
C ALA A 248 -0.73 15.23 -10.57
N ARG A 249 0.18 14.36 -10.93
CA ARG A 249 1.05 14.53 -12.11
C ARG A 249 0.26 14.37 -13.40
N LYS A 250 0.39 15.32 -14.30
CA LYS A 250 -0.23 15.27 -15.63
C LYS A 250 0.65 14.60 -16.67
N ASP A 251 1.93 14.43 -16.38
CA ASP A 251 2.97 13.83 -17.22
C ASP A 251 3.19 12.35 -16.93
N LEU A 252 2.42 11.74 -16.01
CA LEU A 252 2.56 10.35 -15.59
C LEU A 252 1.33 9.55 -16.01
N GLY A 253 1.14 9.39 -17.30
CA GLY A 253 0.09 8.54 -17.86
C GLY A 253 0.41 7.04 -17.72
N PRO A 254 -0.52 6.16 -18.14
CA PRO A 254 -0.35 4.71 -18.02
C PRO A 254 0.96 4.16 -18.62
N GLU A 255 1.37 4.64 -19.77
CA GLU A 255 2.60 4.17 -20.43
C GLU A 255 3.85 4.71 -19.72
N ASP A 256 3.85 5.99 -19.33
CA ASP A 256 4.98 6.62 -18.64
C ASP A 256 5.18 5.95 -17.27
N TYR A 257 4.10 5.63 -16.55
CA TYR A 257 4.18 4.86 -15.31
C TYR A 257 4.74 3.45 -15.54
N ALA A 258 4.27 2.78 -16.58
CA ALA A 258 4.75 1.45 -16.92
C ALA A 258 6.25 1.45 -17.28
N ASP A 259 6.79 2.52 -17.89
CA ASP A 259 8.22 2.66 -18.15
C ASP A 259 9.03 2.68 -16.85
N PHE A 260 8.59 3.41 -15.83
CA PHE A 260 9.23 3.38 -14.52
C PHE A 260 9.19 1.96 -13.90
N ALA A 261 8.02 1.34 -13.87
CA ALA A 261 7.86 0.01 -13.28
C ALA A 261 8.67 -1.07 -14.01
N MET A 262 8.77 -1.02 -15.34
CA MET A 262 9.65 -1.90 -16.11
C MET A 262 11.13 -1.63 -15.80
N GLY A 263 11.50 -0.38 -15.53
CA GLY A 263 12.83 -0.03 -15.04
C GLY A 263 13.14 -0.67 -13.68
N TRP A 264 12.18 -0.73 -12.76
CA TRP A 264 12.34 -1.40 -11.46
C TRP A 264 12.49 -2.92 -11.62
N ILE A 265 11.71 -3.53 -12.53
CA ILE A 265 11.89 -4.96 -12.89
C ILE A 265 13.29 -5.19 -13.44
N GLY A 266 13.79 -4.28 -14.28
CA GLY A 266 15.17 -4.33 -14.79
C GLY A 266 16.24 -4.24 -13.69
N GLN A 267 15.93 -3.65 -12.54
CA GLN A 267 16.78 -3.62 -11.35
C GLN A 267 16.59 -4.85 -10.43
N GLY A 268 15.74 -5.80 -10.80
CA GLY A 268 15.51 -7.04 -10.06
C GLY A 268 14.26 -7.06 -9.20
N ALA A 269 13.39 -6.03 -9.24
CA ALA A 269 12.11 -6.07 -8.56
C ALA A 269 11.22 -7.20 -9.12
N THR A 270 10.62 -7.99 -8.23
CA THR A 270 9.70 -9.08 -8.57
C THR A 270 8.26 -8.80 -8.15
N ILE A 271 8.03 -7.70 -7.47
CA ILE A 271 6.70 -7.26 -7.03
C ILE A 271 6.55 -5.81 -7.47
N VAL A 272 5.57 -5.54 -8.31
CA VAL A 272 5.27 -4.18 -8.81
C VAL A 272 3.78 -3.90 -8.78
N GLY A 273 3.39 -2.65 -8.78
CA GLY A 273 2.00 -2.22 -8.78
C GLY A 273 1.90 -0.71 -8.77
N GLY A 274 0.82 -0.17 -8.22
CA GLY A 274 0.58 1.26 -8.10
C GLY A 274 0.06 1.66 -6.72
N CYS A 275 0.29 2.92 -6.33
CA CYS A 275 -0.29 3.56 -5.16
C CYS A 275 -1.23 4.70 -5.63
N CYS A 276 -1.35 5.78 -4.88
CA CYS A 276 -2.22 6.91 -5.23
C CYS A 276 -2.02 7.38 -6.67
N GLU A 277 -3.08 7.83 -7.34
CA GLU A 277 -3.14 8.27 -8.76
C GLU A 277 -2.87 7.17 -9.81
N VAL A 278 -2.62 5.93 -9.42
CA VAL A 278 -2.37 4.82 -10.35
C VAL A 278 -3.67 4.03 -10.55
N SER A 279 -4.40 4.34 -11.60
CA SER A 279 -5.71 3.76 -11.93
C SER A 279 -5.60 2.33 -12.53
N PRO A 280 -6.72 1.61 -12.71
CA PRO A 280 -6.74 0.33 -13.43
C PRO A 280 -6.11 0.40 -14.82
N ALA A 281 -6.21 1.53 -15.54
CA ALA A 281 -5.58 1.70 -16.84
C ALA A 281 -4.04 1.65 -16.77
N HIS A 282 -3.45 2.16 -15.70
CA HIS A 282 -2.01 2.06 -15.46
C HIS A 282 -1.59 0.62 -15.23
N ILE A 283 -2.37 -0.12 -14.42
CA ILE A 283 -2.11 -1.55 -14.14
C ILE A 283 -2.26 -2.39 -15.42
N GLU A 284 -3.23 -2.09 -16.28
CA GLU A 284 -3.40 -2.75 -17.57
C GLU A 284 -2.21 -2.52 -18.51
N ALA A 285 -1.74 -1.27 -18.60
CA ALA A 285 -0.56 -0.93 -19.39
C ALA A 285 0.68 -1.68 -18.86
N LEU A 286 0.89 -1.68 -17.55
CA LEU A 286 1.99 -2.39 -16.91
C LEU A 286 1.89 -3.91 -17.14
N ALA A 287 0.71 -4.52 -16.96
CA ALA A 287 0.50 -5.95 -17.21
C ALA A 287 0.83 -6.34 -18.65
N ARG A 288 0.42 -5.52 -19.61
CA ARG A 288 0.75 -5.71 -21.04
C ARG A 288 2.27 -5.65 -21.27
N ARG A 289 2.96 -4.66 -20.68
CA ARG A 289 4.42 -4.47 -20.82
C ARG A 289 5.21 -5.61 -20.20
N ILE A 290 4.81 -6.08 -19.01
CA ILE A 290 5.42 -7.25 -18.34
C ILE A 290 5.34 -8.49 -19.24
N ARG A 291 4.15 -8.79 -19.79
CA ARG A 291 3.97 -9.94 -20.68
C ARG A 291 4.74 -9.79 -22.00
N ALA A 292 4.76 -8.58 -22.59
CA ALA A 292 5.50 -8.30 -23.82
C ALA A 292 7.01 -8.46 -23.65
N ALA A 293 7.54 -8.21 -22.44
CA ALA A 293 8.95 -8.43 -22.09
C ALA A 293 9.28 -9.91 -21.79
N GLY A 294 8.31 -10.83 -21.90
CA GLY A 294 8.52 -12.26 -21.67
C GLY A 294 8.52 -12.69 -20.21
N HIS A 295 8.02 -11.85 -19.30
CA HIS A 295 7.80 -12.22 -17.90
C HIS A 295 6.42 -12.85 -17.71
N THR A 296 6.27 -13.64 -16.62
CA THR A 296 5.00 -14.24 -16.21
C THR A 296 4.43 -13.46 -15.03
N ILE A 297 3.15 -13.09 -15.09
CA ILE A 297 2.44 -12.49 -13.95
C ILE A 297 1.84 -13.64 -13.11
N VAL A 298 2.15 -13.66 -11.79
CA VAL A 298 1.78 -14.71 -10.82
C VAL A 298 1.03 -14.14 -9.62
#